data_f245f6c3b257a243b39454702681d8c3
#
_entry.id   f245f6c3b257a243b39454702681d8c3
#
_cell.length_a   1.000
_cell.length_b   1.000
_cell.length_c   1.000
_cell.angle_alpha   90.00
_cell.angle_beta   90.00
_cell.angle_gamma   90.00
#
_symmetry.space_group_name_H-M   'P 1'
#
loop_
_entity.id
_entity.type
_entity.pdbx_description
1 polymer ?
#
loop_
_entity_poly.entity_id
_entity_poly.type
_entity_poly.pdbx_seq_one_letter_code
_entity_poly.pdbx_strand_id
1 'polypeptide(L)'
;MLEITAVEPLEGRLVRLTLSDGSVVQRDLTDLLAGGGVFAPIAADDFVFRRVSVDYGTIVWPGDVDIAPETLIWDGPTPADEATRRPERFLRPQPPRY
;
A
#
# COMPACT_ATOMS: atom_id res chain seq x y z
N MET A 1 9.87 -12.29 -6.98
CA MET A 1 8.96 -11.13 -6.91
C MET A 1 8.68 -10.81 -5.44
N LEU A 2 8.80 -9.55 -5.06
CA LEU A 2 8.48 -9.14 -3.70
C LEU A 2 6.98 -9.20 -3.46
N GLU A 3 6.62 -9.67 -2.27
CA GLU A 3 5.24 -9.72 -1.81
C GLU A 3 5.13 -9.03 -0.47
N ILE A 4 3.91 -8.61 -0.12
CA ILE A 4 3.61 -8.05 1.20
C ILE A 4 3.23 -9.21 2.12
N THR A 5 3.92 -9.32 3.25
CA THR A 5 3.72 -10.40 4.20
C THR A 5 3.04 -9.95 5.49
N ALA A 6 3.06 -8.66 5.80
CA ALA A 6 2.39 -8.11 6.97
C ALA A 6 2.00 -6.65 6.71
N VAL A 7 0.94 -6.21 7.38
CA VAL A 7 0.46 -4.83 7.30
C VAL A 7 0.07 -4.35 8.69
N GLU A 8 0.43 -3.10 8.98
CA GLU A 8 0.02 -2.42 10.21
C GLU A 8 -0.55 -1.06 9.85
N PRO A 9 -1.84 -0.80 10.12
CA PRO A 9 -2.39 0.52 9.91
C PRO A 9 -1.84 1.49 10.97
N LEU A 10 -1.44 2.67 10.51
CA LEU A 10 -0.89 3.73 11.35
C LEU A 10 -1.87 4.90 11.40
N GLU A 11 -1.38 6.10 11.64
CA GLU A 11 -2.23 7.30 11.70
C GLU A 11 -2.78 7.65 10.31
N GLY A 12 -3.98 8.21 10.30
CA GLY A 12 -4.63 8.62 9.05
C GLY A 12 -4.82 7.45 8.10
N ARG A 13 -4.24 7.53 6.91
CA ARG A 13 -4.28 6.44 5.91
C ARG A 13 -2.88 5.91 5.63
N LEU A 14 -1.99 6.03 6.61
CA LEU A 14 -0.63 5.52 6.54
C LEU A 14 -0.61 4.05 6.95
N VAL A 15 0.15 3.24 6.24
CA VAL A 15 0.36 1.83 6.59
C VAL A 15 1.85 1.51 6.61
N ARG A 16 2.22 0.59 7.48
CA ARG A 16 3.54 -0.04 7.49
C ARG A 16 3.42 -1.42 6.87
N LEU A 17 4.23 -1.69 5.87
CA LEU A 17 4.21 -2.95 5.13
C LEU A 17 5.52 -3.67 5.34
N THR A 18 5.44 -4.96 5.70
CA THR A 18 6.60 -5.86 5.71
C THR A 18 6.61 -6.64 4.41
N LEU A 19 7.76 -6.70 3.76
CA LEU A 19 7.92 -7.38 2.48
C LEU A 19 8.56 -8.75 2.67
N SER A 20 8.46 -9.57 1.63
CA SER A 20 8.93 -10.96 1.68
C SER A 20 10.44 -11.11 1.88
N ASP A 21 11.22 -10.06 1.59
CA ASP A 21 12.65 -10.04 1.87
C ASP A 21 13.00 -9.56 3.29
N GLY A 22 11.98 -9.29 4.12
CA GLY A 22 12.16 -8.78 5.48
C GLY A 22 12.24 -7.28 5.58
N SER A 23 12.31 -6.55 4.48
CA SER A 23 12.33 -5.09 4.52
C SER A 23 10.96 -4.54 4.92
N VAL A 24 10.96 -3.30 5.43
CA VAL A 24 9.76 -2.62 5.90
C VAL A 24 9.66 -1.28 5.17
N VAL A 25 8.49 -0.99 4.62
CA VAL A 25 8.21 0.26 3.94
C VAL A 25 6.96 0.90 4.52
N GLN A 26 6.85 2.22 4.43
CA GLN A 26 5.65 2.95 4.81
C GLN A 26 5.02 3.58 3.58
N ARG A 27 3.70 3.54 3.53
CA ARG A 27 2.93 4.08 2.41
C ARG A 27 1.75 4.89 2.92
N ASP A 28 1.58 6.08 2.36
CA ASP A 28 0.40 6.90 2.59
C ASP A 28 -0.61 6.60 1.48
N LEU A 29 -1.76 6.05 1.86
CA LEU A 29 -2.77 5.60 0.91
C LEU A 29 -3.85 6.64 0.63
N THR A 30 -3.70 7.87 1.15
CA THR A 30 -4.73 8.90 1.03
C THR A 30 -5.16 9.09 -0.43
N ASP A 31 -4.21 9.26 -1.34
CA ASP A 31 -4.52 9.54 -2.74
C ASP A 31 -5.10 8.33 -3.46
N LEU A 32 -4.58 7.14 -3.17
CA LEU A 32 -5.12 5.91 -3.76
C LEU A 32 -6.58 5.70 -3.35
N LEU A 33 -6.88 5.91 -2.08
CA LEU A 33 -8.24 5.70 -1.56
C LEU A 33 -9.20 6.82 -1.96
N ALA A 34 -8.69 7.99 -2.34
CA ALA A 34 -9.49 9.10 -2.80
C ALA A 34 -10.12 8.89 -4.18
N GLY A 35 -9.74 7.82 -4.88
CA GLY A 35 -10.29 7.49 -6.20
C GLY A 35 -11.79 7.17 -6.22
N GLY A 36 -12.43 7.01 -5.06
CA GLY A 36 -13.86 6.74 -4.97
C GLY A 36 -14.20 5.28 -5.24
N GLY A 37 -15.46 5.01 -5.64
CA GLY A 37 -15.92 3.65 -5.90
C GLY A 37 -15.78 2.77 -4.67
N VAL A 38 -15.19 1.58 -4.85
CA VAL A 38 -15.01 0.60 -3.78
C VAL A 38 -14.11 1.11 -2.65
N PHE A 39 -13.27 2.12 -2.92
CA PHE A 39 -12.39 2.70 -1.90
C PHE A 39 -13.07 3.74 -1.02
N ALA A 40 -14.22 4.25 -1.40
CA ALA A 40 -14.88 5.34 -0.67
C ALA A 40 -15.14 5.02 0.81
N PRO A 41 -15.66 3.83 1.19
CA PRO A 41 -15.86 3.52 2.61
C PRO A 41 -14.54 3.43 3.39
N ILE A 42 -13.49 2.96 2.74
CA ILE A 42 -12.16 2.82 3.36
C ILE A 42 -11.54 4.20 3.61
N ALA A 43 -11.71 5.10 2.65
CA ALA A 43 -11.20 6.46 2.77
C ALA A 43 -11.93 7.25 3.87
N ALA A 44 -13.25 7.03 4.00
CA ALA A 44 -14.12 7.83 4.85
C ALA A 44 -14.18 7.34 6.31
N ASP A 45 -13.91 6.06 6.56
CA ASP A 45 -14.15 5.44 7.86
C ASP A 45 -12.88 4.77 8.37
N ASP A 46 -12.33 5.31 9.47
CA ASP A 46 -11.12 4.78 10.09
C ASP A 46 -11.30 3.33 10.56
N PHE A 47 -12.48 2.98 11.05
CA PHE A 47 -12.77 1.62 11.48
C PHE A 47 -12.66 0.64 10.30
N VAL A 48 -13.17 1.01 9.15
CA VAL A 48 -13.07 0.18 7.94
C VAL A 48 -11.61 0.09 7.49
N PHE A 49 -10.91 1.21 7.45
CA PHE A 49 -9.49 1.24 7.06
C PHE A 49 -8.65 0.30 7.92
N ARG A 50 -8.89 0.29 9.24
CA ARG A 50 -8.10 -0.51 10.19
C ARG A 50 -8.39 -2.02 10.11
N ARG A 51 -9.37 -2.43 9.34
CA ARG A 51 -9.65 -3.85 9.09
C ARG A 51 -8.82 -4.42 7.95
N VAL A 52 -7.82 -3.70 7.50
CA VAL A 52 -6.88 -4.17 6.49
C VAL A 52 -6.16 -5.44 6.95
N SER A 53 -5.93 -6.36 6.02
CA SER A 53 -5.19 -7.59 6.27
C SER A 53 -4.35 -7.94 5.04
N VAL A 54 -3.52 -8.98 5.16
CA VAL A 54 -2.72 -9.47 4.04
C VAL A 54 -3.36 -10.73 3.48
N ASP A 55 -3.48 -10.79 2.16
CA ASP A 55 -3.93 -11.98 1.45
C ASP A 55 -3.32 -11.97 0.05
N TYR A 56 -2.90 -13.13 -0.44
CA TYR A 56 -2.31 -13.30 -1.77
C TYR A 56 -1.16 -12.33 -2.07
N GLY A 57 -0.32 -12.05 -1.06
CA GLY A 57 0.86 -11.21 -1.25
C GLY A 57 0.59 -9.71 -1.33
N THR A 58 -0.63 -9.26 -1.01
CA THR A 58 -0.98 -7.85 -0.99
C THR A 58 -1.91 -7.53 0.18
N ILE A 59 -2.36 -6.29 0.28
CA ILE A 59 -3.30 -5.89 1.32
C ILE A 59 -4.72 -5.90 0.79
N VAL A 60 -5.64 -6.32 1.65
CA VAL A 60 -7.06 -6.41 1.31
C VAL A 60 -7.91 -5.84 2.46
N TRP A 61 -9.09 -5.36 2.11
CA TRP A 61 -10.12 -4.95 3.06
C TRP A 61 -11.35 -5.84 2.90
N PRO A 62 -12.23 -5.90 3.92
CA PRO A 62 -13.48 -6.64 3.79
C PRO A 62 -14.25 -6.26 2.53
N GLY A 63 -14.86 -7.25 1.86
CA GLY A 63 -15.53 -7.04 0.58
C GLY A 63 -14.63 -7.28 -0.62
N ASP A 64 -13.49 -7.94 -0.42
CA ASP A 64 -12.53 -8.29 -1.48
C ASP A 64 -11.95 -7.06 -2.20
N VAL A 65 -11.76 -5.97 -1.46
CA VAL A 65 -11.13 -4.77 -2.01
C VAL A 65 -9.64 -4.85 -1.77
N ASP A 66 -8.84 -4.83 -2.83
CA ASP A 66 -7.39 -4.92 -2.74
C ASP A 66 -6.70 -3.83 -3.55
N ILE A 67 -5.38 -3.73 -3.36
CA ILE A 67 -4.50 -2.88 -4.17
C ILE A 67 -3.37 -3.76 -4.68
N ALA A 68 -3.02 -3.62 -5.95
CA ALA A 68 -1.94 -4.41 -6.55
C ALA A 68 -0.62 -4.19 -5.77
N PRO A 69 0.13 -5.27 -5.46
CA PRO A 69 1.33 -5.13 -4.65
C PRO A 69 2.40 -4.26 -5.30
N GLU A 70 2.55 -4.28 -6.61
CA GLU A 70 3.52 -3.44 -7.30
C GLU A 70 3.21 -1.94 -7.14
N THR A 71 1.94 -1.57 -7.06
CA THR A 71 1.55 -0.18 -6.78
C THR A 71 2.03 0.25 -5.39
N LEU A 72 1.94 -0.65 -4.41
CA LEU A 72 2.33 -0.35 -3.04
C LEU A 72 3.85 -0.40 -2.85
N ILE A 73 4.53 -1.33 -3.51
CA ILE A 73 5.96 -1.55 -3.33
C ILE A 73 6.76 -0.56 -4.18
N TRP A 74 6.37 -0.34 -5.44
CA TRP A 74 7.16 0.40 -6.42
C TRP A 74 6.51 1.71 -6.88
N ASP A 75 5.28 1.98 -6.46
CA ASP A 75 4.47 3.11 -6.93
C ASP A 75 4.28 3.08 -8.46
N GLY A 76 4.16 1.88 -9.00
CA GLY A 76 4.02 1.66 -10.42
C GLY A 76 4.38 0.23 -10.79
N PRO A 77 4.67 -0.05 -12.06
CA PRO A 77 5.02 -1.41 -12.46
C PRO A 77 6.32 -1.89 -11.83
N THR A 78 6.40 -3.18 -11.60
CA THR A 78 7.61 -3.82 -11.07
C THR A 78 8.79 -3.55 -12.00
N PRO A 79 9.92 -3.01 -11.49
CA PRO A 79 11.07 -2.75 -12.34
C PRO A 79 11.73 -4.02 -12.86
N ALA A 80 12.35 -3.94 -14.01
CA ALA A 80 13.03 -5.08 -14.62
C ALA A 80 14.21 -5.59 -13.75
N ASP A 81 14.79 -4.72 -12.94
CA ASP A 81 15.92 -5.04 -12.06
C ASP A 81 15.45 -5.31 -10.61
N GLU A 82 14.24 -5.80 -10.42
CA GLU A 82 13.66 -6.06 -9.10
C GLU A 82 14.58 -6.87 -8.18
N ALA A 83 15.31 -7.84 -8.74
CA ALA A 83 16.18 -8.71 -7.95
C ALA A 83 17.29 -7.94 -7.22
N THR A 84 17.68 -6.78 -7.74
CA THR A 84 18.78 -5.98 -7.20
C THR A 84 18.34 -4.62 -6.68
N ARG A 85 17.17 -4.16 -7.11
CA ARG A 85 16.64 -2.85 -6.70
C ARG A 85 15.89 -2.98 -5.38
N ARG A 86 16.05 -1.98 -4.53
CA ARG A 86 15.31 -1.92 -3.27
C ARG A 86 14.20 -0.88 -3.37
N PRO A 87 12.97 -1.21 -2.89
CA PRO A 87 11.90 -0.22 -2.83
C PRO A 87 12.27 0.94 -1.91
N GLU A 88 11.76 2.11 -2.20
CA GLU A 88 11.92 3.25 -1.31
C GLU A 88 11.19 2.98 0.01
N ARG A 89 11.87 3.27 1.12
CA ARG A 89 11.31 3.01 2.44
C ARG A 89 10.11 3.91 2.73
N PHE A 90 10.18 5.17 2.30
CA PHE A 90 9.11 6.13 2.49
C PHE A 90 8.75 6.70 1.14
N LEU A 91 7.54 6.42 0.69
CA LEU A 91 7.02 6.92 -0.56
C LEU A 91 5.76 7.72 -0.27
N ARG A 92 5.75 8.99 -0.64
CA ARG A 92 4.61 9.89 -0.44
C ARG A 92 4.29 10.58 -1.74
N PRO A 93 3.00 10.91 -1.98
CA PRO A 93 2.65 11.73 -3.12
C PRO A 93 3.47 13.03 -3.10
N GLN A 94 4.03 13.38 -4.25
CA GLN A 94 4.78 14.61 -4.38
C GLN A 94 3.83 15.79 -4.54
N PRO A 95 4.10 16.94 -3.90
CA PRO A 95 3.31 18.13 -4.16
C PRO A 95 3.47 18.55 -5.62
N PRO A 96 2.46 19.25 -6.22
CA PRO A 96 2.57 19.74 -7.58
C PRO A 96 3.81 20.62 -7.72
N ARG A 97 4.47 20.50 -8.87
CA ARG A 97 5.60 21.37 -9.21
C ARG A 97 5.11 22.52 -10.08
N TYR A 98 5.60 23.66 -9.79
CA TYR A 98 5.28 24.87 -10.53
C TYR A 98 6.49 25.38 -11.28
#